data_0f7be20fdbf45e3b2224a45a5f5ef17e
#
_entry.id   0f7be20fdbf45e3b2224a45a5f5ef17e
#
_cell.length_a   1.000
_cell.length_b   1.000
_cell.length_c   1.000
_cell.angle_alpha   90.00
_cell.angle_beta   90.00
_cell.angle_gamma   90.00
#
_symmetry.space_group_name_H-M   'P 1'
#
loop_
_entity.id
_entity.type
_entity.pdbx_description
1 polymer ?
#
loop_
_entity_poly.entity_id
_entity_poly.type
_entity_poly.pdbx_seq_one_letter_code
_entity_poly.pdbx_strand_id
1 'polypeptide(L)'
;YDIEKKMHELKPDIICGSRLRVDERGARHFDSNKNLMGDYEQGWERSLPDKPLPNDWEAVMTVPENQWGYHANWQGHIKSANEIIEMIAKATSLDGNFVLNFGPKGDGGIRKEEQDLAKNIGKWMAVNGEAIYNCGMASFKEQKWGYFTANKESKALYMIITNHPATGQLKVNVPQGTVIDQCVPLNSK
;
A
#
# COMPACT_ATOMS: atom_id res chain seq x y z
N TYR A 1 3.42 3.13 27.63
CA TYR A 1 1.96 3.25 27.87
C TYR A 1 1.53 4.69 28.19
N ASP A 2 2.32 5.46 28.94
CA ASP A 2 1.95 6.82 29.36
C ASP A 2 1.81 7.79 28.19
N ILE A 3 2.65 7.66 27.15
CA ILE A 3 2.58 8.50 25.94
C ILE A 3 1.29 8.24 25.21
N GLU A 4 0.94 7.00 24.93
CA GLU A 4 -0.28 6.63 24.21
C GLU A 4 -1.54 7.03 24.98
N LYS A 5 -1.56 6.77 26.31
CA LYS A 5 -2.63 7.26 27.18
C LYS A 5 -2.79 8.77 27.06
N LYS A 6 -1.68 9.51 27.07
CA LYS A 6 -1.72 10.97 26.91
C LYS A 6 -2.22 11.40 25.54
N MET A 7 -1.87 10.66 24.49
CA MET A 7 -2.37 10.93 23.12
C MET A 7 -3.90 10.75 23.07
N HIS A 8 -4.44 9.66 23.62
CA HIS A 8 -5.89 9.44 23.67
C HIS A 8 -6.62 10.40 24.61
N GLU A 9 -6.00 10.89 25.67
CA GLU A 9 -6.56 11.98 26.50
C GLU A 9 -6.71 13.27 25.70
N LEU A 10 -5.75 13.59 24.82
CA LEU A 10 -5.77 14.80 23.98
C LEU A 10 -6.64 14.66 22.75
N LYS A 11 -6.69 13.48 22.16
CA LYS A 11 -7.46 13.15 20.97
C LYS A 11 -7.96 11.69 21.05
N PRO A 12 -9.19 11.49 21.58
CA PRO A 12 -9.72 10.14 21.85
C PRO A 12 -9.79 9.21 20.64
N ASP A 13 -9.93 9.75 19.43
CA ASP A 13 -10.04 9.04 18.16
C ASP A 13 -8.70 8.89 17.41
N ILE A 14 -7.57 9.22 18.06
CA ILE A 14 -6.25 9.01 17.46
C ILE A 14 -5.96 7.52 17.33
N ILE A 15 -5.40 7.11 16.19
CA ILE A 15 -4.89 5.75 15.99
C ILE A 15 -3.39 5.69 16.20
N CYS A 16 -2.93 4.65 16.89
CA CYS A 16 -1.54 4.46 17.27
C CYS A 16 -0.98 3.19 16.65
N GLY A 17 0.09 3.31 15.88
CA GLY A 17 0.77 2.17 15.27
C GLY A 17 1.46 1.26 16.29
N SER A 18 1.64 0.01 15.94
CA SER A 18 2.23 -1.03 16.79
C SER A 18 3.70 -0.79 17.20
N ARG A 19 4.34 0.24 16.66
CA ARG A 19 5.72 0.63 17.02
C ARG A 19 5.81 1.51 18.25
N LEU A 20 4.70 2.06 18.72
CA LEU A 20 4.68 2.97 19.87
C LEU A 20 4.93 2.22 21.17
N ARG A 21 4.55 0.96 21.27
CA ARG A 21 4.69 0.12 22.47
C ARG A 21 5.86 -0.84 22.37
N VAL A 22 6.40 -1.15 23.54
CA VAL A 22 7.35 -2.23 23.77
C VAL A 22 6.84 -3.00 24.99
N ASP A 23 6.77 -4.31 24.95
CA ASP A 23 6.38 -5.13 26.09
C ASP A 23 7.52 -5.21 27.14
N GLU A 24 7.24 -5.85 28.25
CA GLU A 24 8.20 -6.03 29.36
C GLU A 24 9.46 -6.81 28.94
N ARG A 25 9.41 -7.56 27.84
CA ARG A 25 10.51 -8.36 27.29
C ARG A 25 11.22 -7.69 26.12
N GLY A 26 10.83 -6.46 25.76
CA GLY A 26 11.39 -5.71 24.64
C GLY A 26 10.79 -6.08 23.27
N ALA A 27 9.72 -6.89 23.22
CA ALA A 27 9.03 -7.19 21.98
C ALA A 27 8.27 -5.97 21.46
N ARG A 28 8.20 -5.84 20.15
CA ARG A 28 7.48 -4.78 19.42
C ARG A 28 6.41 -5.41 18.54
N HIS A 29 5.41 -4.65 18.17
CA HIS A 29 4.28 -5.02 17.34
C HIS A 29 3.31 -5.99 18.00
N PHE A 30 3.80 -7.10 18.57
CA PHE A 30 3.00 -8.11 19.26
C PHE A 30 3.58 -8.38 20.64
N ASP A 31 2.71 -8.52 21.62
CA ASP A 31 3.08 -8.94 22.97
C ASP A 31 3.48 -10.43 23.01
N SER A 32 3.87 -10.91 24.18
CA SER A 32 4.25 -12.31 24.40
C SER A 32 3.12 -13.32 24.14
N ASN A 33 1.87 -12.87 24.15
CA ASN A 33 0.67 -13.65 23.84
C ASN A 33 0.23 -13.51 22.38
N LYS A 34 1.04 -12.83 21.54
CA LYS A 34 0.76 -12.54 20.12
C LYS A 34 -0.42 -11.59 19.89
N ASN A 35 -0.79 -10.78 20.87
CA ASN A 35 -1.76 -9.72 20.68
C ASN A 35 -1.07 -8.50 20.06
N LEU A 36 -1.74 -7.85 19.12
CA LEU A 36 -1.26 -6.61 18.51
C LEU A 36 -1.17 -5.51 19.57
N MET A 37 -0.04 -4.83 19.61
CA MET A 37 0.20 -3.71 20.54
C MET A 37 0.00 -2.39 19.79
N GLY A 38 -1.22 -1.90 19.72
CA GLY A 38 -1.64 -0.71 19.00
C GLY A 38 -2.91 -0.95 18.23
N ASP A 39 -3.33 0.02 17.44
CA ASP A 39 -4.57 -0.03 16.66
C ASP A 39 -4.38 -0.70 15.30
N TYR A 40 -3.14 -0.69 14.78
CA TYR A 40 -2.79 -1.32 13.50
C TYR A 40 -1.34 -1.83 13.48
N GLU A 41 -1.08 -2.81 12.61
CA GLU A 41 0.24 -3.43 12.45
C GLU A 41 1.14 -2.59 11.54
N GLN A 42 2.29 -2.14 12.07
CA GLN A 42 3.30 -1.35 11.35
C GLN A 42 4.63 -2.12 11.25
N GLY A 43 4.55 -3.39 10.91
CA GLY A 43 5.70 -4.30 10.83
C GLY A 43 6.40 -4.34 9.47
N TRP A 44 5.76 -3.83 8.43
CA TRP A 44 6.20 -4.03 7.05
C TRP A 44 7.00 -2.83 6.53
N GLU A 45 8.32 -2.96 6.56
CA GLU A 45 9.26 -1.98 6.00
C GLU A 45 9.94 -2.53 4.76
N ARG A 46 9.83 -1.81 3.66
CA ARG A 46 10.46 -2.14 2.36
C ARG A 46 10.09 -3.52 1.84
N SER A 47 8.98 -4.06 2.33
CA SER A 47 8.40 -5.33 1.91
C SER A 47 6.88 -5.26 2.01
N LEU A 48 6.19 -6.15 1.34
CA LEU A 48 4.75 -6.34 1.41
C LEU A 48 4.45 -7.79 1.81
N PRO A 49 3.39 -8.05 2.56
CA PRO A 49 2.97 -9.43 2.82
C PRO A 49 2.57 -10.13 1.52
N ASP A 50 2.67 -11.46 1.51
CA ASP A 50 2.23 -12.28 0.36
C ASP A 50 0.80 -12.78 0.48
N LYS A 51 0.15 -12.48 1.61
CA LYS A 51 -1.23 -12.87 1.90
C LYS A 51 -1.87 -11.85 2.85
N PRO A 52 -3.21 -11.78 2.90
CA PRO A 52 -3.93 -10.92 3.82
C PRO A 52 -3.53 -11.17 5.27
N LEU A 53 -3.46 -10.11 6.05
CA LEU A 53 -3.17 -10.15 7.48
C LEU A 53 -4.48 -10.07 8.28
N PRO A 54 -4.50 -10.58 9.54
CA PRO A 54 -5.69 -10.57 10.37
C PRO A 54 -6.01 -9.20 10.97
N ASN A 55 -5.05 -8.28 11.02
CA ASN A 55 -5.17 -6.94 11.58
C ASN A 55 -5.13 -5.90 10.46
N ASP A 56 -5.63 -4.71 10.73
CA ASP A 56 -5.32 -3.54 9.90
C ASP A 56 -3.80 -3.32 9.89
N TRP A 57 -3.24 -2.97 8.75
CA TRP A 57 -1.80 -2.86 8.58
C TRP A 57 -1.39 -1.79 7.57
N GLU A 58 -0.16 -1.33 7.70
CA GLU A 58 0.49 -0.51 6.69
C GLU A 58 1.89 -1.04 6.33
N ALA A 59 2.29 -0.82 5.10
CA ALA A 59 3.66 -1.00 4.64
C ALA A 59 4.29 0.33 4.28
N VAL A 60 5.54 0.51 4.70
CA VAL A 60 6.32 1.72 4.39
C VAL A 60 7.41 1.37 3.38
N MET A 61 7.38 2.04 2.24
CA MET A 61 8.35 1.88 1.15
C MET A 61 9.16 3.13 0.93
N THR A 62 10.42 2.96 0.54
CA THR A 62 11.29 4.05 0.12
C THR A 62 11.31 4.15 -1.41
N VAL A 63 11.41 5.35 -1.96
CA VAL A 63 11.59 5.57 -3.41
C VAL A 63 12.94 5.02 -3.87
N PRO A 64 14.08 5.46 -3.33
CA PRO A 64 15.34 4.76 -3.57
C PRO A 64 15.37 3.46 -2.77
N GLU A 65 15.87 2.41 -3.37
CA GLU A 65 15.99 1.13 -2.69
C GLU A 65 16.88 1.25 -1.46
N ASN A 66 16.38 0.80 -0.31
CA ASN A 66 17.08 0.79 0.99
C ASN A 66 17.57 2.15 1.51
N GLN A 67 17.01 3.27 1.04
CA GLN A 67 17.35 4.62 1.51
C GLN A 67 16.15 5.36 2.08
N TRP A 68 16.16 5.65 3.37
CA TRP A 68 15.13 6.46 4.04
C TRP A 68 15.33 7.95 3.84
N GLY A 69 16.58 8.40 3.90
CA GLY A 69 16.96 9.80 3.70
C GLY A 69 17.69 10.03 2.37
N TYR A 70 18.00 11.29 2.11
CA TYR A 70 18.81 11.67 0.95
C TYR A 70 20.27 11.18 1.09
N HIS A 71 20.80 10.63 0.01
CA HIS A 71 22.20 10.26 -0.11
C HIS A 71 22.76 10.79 -1.43
N ALA A 72 23.70 11.74 -1.38
CA ALA A 72 24.20 12.45 -2.56
C ALA A 72 24.79 11.53 -3.63
N ASN A 73 25.52 10.49 -3.21
CA ASN A 73 26.22 9.56 -4.09
C ASN A 73 25.49 8.22 -4.26
N TRP A 74 24.15 8.21 -4.09
CA TRP A 74 23.37 7.00 -4.28
C TRP A 74 23.48 6.49 -5.72
N GLN A 75 23.88 5.22 -5.87
CA GLN A 75 24.03 4.53 -7.15
C GLN A 75 23.09 3.33 -7.30
N GLY A 76 22.23 3.10 -6.30
CA GLY A 76 21.29 2.00 -6.31
C GLY A 76 20.04 2.27 -7.16
N HIS A 77 19.13 1.31 -7.16
CA HIS A 77 17.86 1.39 -7.88
C HIS A 77 16.96 2.48 -7.30
N ILE A 78 16.37 3.29 -8.17
CA ILE A 78 15.27 4.22 -7.86
C ILE A 78 14.02 3.65 -8.50
N LYS A 79 13.01 3.35 -7.69
CA LYS A 79 11.79 2.73 -8.18
C LYS A 79 11.07 3.63 -9.19
N SER A 80 10.58 3.02 -10.25
CA SER A 80 9.73 3.67 -11.25
C SER A 80 8.30 3.89 -10.72
N ALA A 81 7.54 4.73 -11.42
CA ALA A 81 6.13 4.92 -11.09
C ALA A 81 5.32 3.60 -11.21
N ASN A 82 5.64 2.76 -12.19
CA ASN A 82 4.96 1.48 -12.38
C ASN A 82 5.22 0.52 -11.21
N GLU A 83 6.46 0.43 -10.72
CA GLU A 83 6.79 -0.39 -9.54
C GLU A 83 6.05 0.08 -8.29
N ILE A 84 5.95 1.41 -8.08
CA ILE A 84 5.21 1.96 -6.95
C ILE A 84 3.70 1.71 -7.10
N ILE A 85 3.14 1.90 -8.28
CA ILE A 85 1.71 1.63 -8.56
C ILE A 85 1.39 0.15 -8.34
N GLU A 86 2.27 -0.76 -8.75
CA GLU A 86 2.13 -2.19 -8.49
C GLU A 86 2.13 -2.50 -6.98
N MET A 87 3.02 -1.87 -6.22
CA MET A 87 3.07 -2.01 -4.76
C MET A 87 1.80 -1.47 -4.09
N ILE A 88 1.27 -0.32 -4.53
CA ILE A 88 0.00 0.24 -4.08
C ILE A 88 -1.14 -0.74 -4.36
N ALA A 89 -1.22 -1.25 -5.59
CA ALA A 89 -2.25 -2.21 -6.00
C ALA A 89 -2.18 -3.50 -5.16
N LYS A 90 -0.98 -4.06 -4.95
CA LYS A 90 -0.77 -5.22 -4.10
C LYS A 90 -1.21 -4.95 -2.66
N ALA A 91 -0.77 -3.83 -2.06
CA ALA A 91 -1.16 -3.48 -0.69
C ALA A 91 -2.69 -3.36 -0.55
N THR A 92 -3.35 -2.63 -1.45
CA THR A 92 -4.81 -2.46 -1.45
C THR A 92 -5.52 -3.81 -1.63
N SER A 93 -5.04 -4.68 -2.51
CA SER A 93 -5.63 -6.00 -2.75
C SER A 93 -5.54 -6.96 -1.55
N LEU A 94 -4.71 -6.63 -0.57
CA LEU A 94 -4.51 -7.37 0.69
C LEU A 94 -5.10 -6.64 1.91
N ASP A 95 -6.00 -5.66 1.71
CA ASP A 95 -6.59 -4.80 2.74
C ASP A 95 -5.58 -3.96 3.52
N GLY A 96 -4.44 -3.63 2.92
CA GLY A 96 -3.39 -2.85 3.55
C GLY A 96 -3.35 -1.39 3.12
N ASN A 97 -2.65 -0.59 3.93
CA ASN A 97 -2.31 0.79 3.62
C ASN A 97 -0.86 0.89 3.14
N PHE A 98 -0.60 1.85 2.28
CA PHE A 98 0.71 2.05 1.68
C PHE A 98 1.24 3.45 1.97
N VAL A 99 2.44 3.51 2.55
CA VAL A 99 3.17 4.76 2.83
C VAL A 99 4.41 4.81 1.95
N LEU A 100 4.56 5.89 1.18
CA LEU A 100 5.72 6.13 0.33
C LEU A 100 6.60 7.21 0.92
N ASN A 101 7.84 6.85 1.24
CA ASN A 101 8.83 7.76 1.80
C ASN A 101 9.71 8.36 0.72
N PHE A 102 9.84 9.69 0.76
CA PHE A 102 10.79 10.48 -0.02
C PHE A 102 11.92 10.98 0.87
N GLY A 103 13.15 10.96 0.38
CA GLY A 103 14.32 11.39 1.14
C GLY A 103 14.65 12.88 0.93
N PRO A 104 14.26 13.81 1.84
CA PRO A 104 14.58 15.20 1.67
C PRO A 104 16.07 15.48 1.80
N LYS A 105 16.57 16.44 1.02
CA LYS A 105 17.92 16.98 1.13
C LYS A 105 18.10 17.78 2.41
N GLY A 106 19.32 18.15 2.75
CA GLY A 106 19.61 18.96 3.93
C GLY A 106 18.99 20.37 3.91
N ASP A 107 18.64 20.88 2.74
CA ASP A 107 17.90 22.14 2.56
C ASP A 107 16.37 21.97 2.56
N GLY A 108 15.87 20.75 2.77
CA GLY A 108 14.46 20.40 2.72
C GLY A 108 13.91 20.12 1.32
N GLY A 109 14.73 20.30 0.28
CA GLY A 109 14.35 20.00 -1.10
C GLY A 109 14.26 18.51 -1.39
N ILE A 110 13.45 18.14 -2.38
CA ILE A 110 13.33 16.78 -2.91
C ILE A 110 14.07 16.70 -4.24
N ARG A 111 14.68 15.56 -4.55
CA ARG A 111 15.32 15.31 -5.84
C ARG A 111 14.33 15.50 -6.99
N LYS A 112 14.84 15.99 -8.12
CA LYS A 112 14.00 16.21 -9.31
C LYS A 112 13.35 14.90 -9.80
N GLU A 113 14.08 13.81 -9.78
CA GLU A 113 13.64 12.48 -10.18
C GLU A 113 12.49 11.99 -9.28
N GLU A 114 12.59 12.22 -7.98
CA GLU A 114 11.55 11.85 -7.01
C GLU A 114 10.30 12.75 -7.17
N GLN A 115 10.48 14.04 -7.48
CA GLN A 115 9.37 14.94 -7.79
C GLN A 115 8.63 14.51 -9.07
N ASP A 116 9.36 14.11 -10.11
CA ASP A 116 8.78 13.66 -11.38
C ASP A 116 8.09 12.30 -11.20
N LEU A 117 8.67 11.42 -10.40
CA LEU A 117 8.03 10.18 -9.97
C LEU A 117 6.69 10.44 -9.27
N ALA A 118 6.68 11.32 -8.26
CA ALA A 118 5.46 11.67 -7.53
C ALA A 118 4.38 12.25 -8.46
N LYS A 119 4.77 13.11 -9.41
CA LYS A 119 3.85 13.65 -10.42
C LYS A 119 3.27 12.56 -11.33
N ASN A 120 4.07 11.58 -11.73
CA ASN A 120 3.60 10.48 -12.57
C ASN A 120 2.64 9.55 -11.83
N ILE A 121 2.94 9.24 -10.57
CA ILE A 121 2.01 8.50 -9.69
C ILE A 121 0.71 9.32 -9.53
N GLY A 122 0.81 10.63 -9.26
CA GLY A 122 -0.34 11.52 -9.11
C GLY A 122 -1.23 11.56 -10.36
N LYS A 123 -0.64 11.58 -11.56
CA LYS A 123 -1.41 11.50 -12.83
C LYS A 123 -2.17 10.18 -12.94
N TRP A 124 -1.52 9.08 -12.60
CA TRP A 124 -2.18 7.77 -12.61
C TRP A 124 -3.31 7.70 -11.58
N MET A 125 -3.07 8.18 -10.37
CA MET A 125 -4.07 8.23 -9.30
C MET A 125 -5.26 9.13 -9.64
N ALA A 126 -5.06 10.22 -10.36
CA ALA A 126 -6.15 11.12 -10.79
C ALA A 126 -7.16 10.40 -11.71
N VAL A 127 -6.73 9.40 -12.47
CA VAL A 127 -7.58 8.63 -13.38
C VAL A 127 -8.09 7.34 -12.71
N ASN A 128 -7.23 6.66 -11.97
CA ASN A 128 -7.47 5.30 -11.49
C ASN A 128 -7.68 5.22 -9.96
N GLY A 129 -7.67 6.34 -9.25
CA GLY A 129 -7.74 6.38 -7.78
C GLY A 129 -9.00 5.74 -7.20
N GLU A 130 -10.11 5.67 -7.97
CA GLU A 130 -11.31 4.98 -7.51
C GLU A 130 -11.11 3.46 -7.31
N ALA A 131 -10.08 2.87 -7.96
CA ALA A 131 -9.69 1.49 -7.76
C ALA A 131 -8.80 1.27 -6.51
N ILE A 132 -8.37 2.35 -5.86
CA ILE A 132 -7.48 2.34 -4.69
C ILE A 132 -8.19 2.90 -3.45
N TYR A 133 -8.73 4.14 -3.56
CA TYR A 133 -9.37 4.80 -2.41
C TYR A 133 -10.67 4.10 -2.01
N ASN A 134 -10.81 3.87 -0.70
CA ASN A 134 -11.95 3.14 -0.12
C ASN A 134 -12.12 1.71 -0.70
N CYS A 135 -11.02 1.15 -1.21
CA CYS A 135 -10.96 -0.22 -1.71
C CYS A 135 -10.19 -1.13 -0.77
N GLY A 136 -10.37 -2.41 -0.96
CA GLY A 136 -9.68 -3.45 -0.22
C GLY A 136 -9.69 -4.77 -0.99
N MET A 137 -9.52 -5.86 -0.25
CA MET A 137 -9.45 -7.20 -0.79
C MET A 137 -10.76 -7.57 -1.54
N ALA A 138 -10.60 -8.09 -2.74
CA ALA A 138 -11.67 -8.69 -3.52
C ALA A 138 -11.74 -10.20 -3.30
N SER A 139 -12.91 -10.81 -3.59
CA SER A 139 -13.08 -12.28 -3.53
C SER A 139 -12.37 -13.02 -4.67
N PHE A 140 -11.49 -12.35 -5.38
CA PHE A 140 -10.74 -12.87 -6.53
C PHE A 140 -9.28 -13.04 -6.15
N LYS A 141 -8.70 -14.17 -6.57
CA LYS A 141 -7.27 -14.41 -6.37
C LYS A 141 -6.44 -13.52 -7.29
N GLU A 142 -5.25 -13.16 -6.82
CA GLU A 142 -4.20 -12.53 -7.62
C GLU A 142 -3.99 -13.25 -8.96
N GLN A 143 -3.75 -12.50 -10.01
CA GLN A 143 -3.49 -13.00 -11.35
C GLN A 143 -2.06 -12.64 -11.76
N LYS A 144 -1.49 -13.38 -12.70
CA LYS A 144 -0.15 -13.08 -13.25
C LYS A 144 -0.05 -11.71 -13.94
N TRP A 145 -1.17 -11.12 -14.32
CA TRP A 145 -1.24 -9.83 -14.97
C TRP A 145 -1.52 -8.66 -14.03
N GLY A 146 -1.88 -8.90 -12.76
CA GLY A 146 -2.13 -7.85 -11.77
C GLY A 146 -3.07 -8.25 -10.65
N TYR A 147 -3.77 -7.27 -10.09
CA TYR A 147 -4.50 -7.37 -8.84
C TYR A 147 -5.97 -7.02 -9.01
N PHE A 148 -6.79 -7.58 -8.11
CA PHE A 148 -8.18 -7.18 -7.94
C PHE A 148 -8.32 -6.36 -6.66
N THR A 149 -9.12 -5.29 -6.74
CA THR A 149 -9.58 -4.54 -5.57
C THR A 149 -11.10 -4.39 -5.62
N ALA A 150 -11.73 -4.25 -4.48
CA ALA A 150 -13.18 -4.03 -4.39
C ALA A 150 -13.46 -2.81 -3.53
N ASN A 151 -14.31 -1.91 -4.00
CA ASN A 151 -14.75 -0.78 -3.21
C ASN A 151 -15.60 -1.26 -2.03
N LYS A 152 -15.29 -0.79 -0.83
CA LYS A 152 -15.90 -1.27 0.43
C LYS A 152 -17.39 -0.93 0.52
N GLU A 153 -17.84 0.16 -0.09
CA GLU A 153 -19.22 0.64 -0.08
C GLU A 153 -20.02 0.15 -1.30
N SER A 154 -19.60 0.56 -2.51
CA SER A 154 -20.32 0.26 -3.75
C SER A 154 -20.21 -1.19 -4.20
N LYS A 155 -19.21 -1.92 -3.66
CA LYS A 155 -18.86 -3.29 -4.10
C LYS A 155 -18.40 -3.38 -5.56
N ALA A 156 -18.10 -2.25 -6.18
CA ALA A 156 -17.48 -2.24 -7.51
C ALA A 156 -16.15 -3.00 -7.47
N LEU A 157 -15.94 -3.86 -8.46
CA LEU A 157 -14.73 -4.65 -8.62
C LEU A 157 -13.82 -3.99 -9.66
N TYR A 158 -12.56 -3.82 -9.31
CA TYR A 158 -11.54 -3.26 -10.19
C TYR A 158 -10.47 -4.29 -10.52
N MET A 159 -9.97 -4.24 -11.76
CA MET A 159 -8.82 -4.99 -12.23
C MET A 159 -7.69 -4.01 -12.52
N ILE A 160 -6.61 -4.09 -11.76
CA ILE A 160 -5.42 -3.27 -11.94
C ILE A 160 -4.38 -4.11 -12.67
N ILE A 161 -4.17 -3.78 -13.95
CA ILE A 161 -3.28 -4.54 -14.84
C ILE A 161 -1.88 -3.94 -14.74
N THR A 162 -0.96 -4.67 -14.12
CA THR A 162 0.44 -4.26 -13.96
C THR A 162 1.36 -4.93 -14.99
N ASN A 163 0.99 -6.11 -15.46
CA ASN A 163 1.72 -6.89 -16.47
C ASN A 163 0.84 -7.16 -17.69
N HIS A 164 1.09 -6.46 -18.79
CA HIS A 164 0.35 -6.66 -20.03
C HIS A 164 0.79 -7.95 -20.73
N PRO A 165 -0.13 -8.92 -20.97
CA PRO A 165 0.21 -10.12 -21.72
C PRO A 165 0.61 -9.77 -23.15
N ALA A 166 1.66 -10.42 -23.66
CA ALA A 166 2.12 -10.21 -25.03
C ALA A 166 1.06 -10.54 -26.10
N THR A 167 0.08 -11.38 -25.75
CA THR A 167 -1.05 -11.74 -26.62
C THR A 167 -2.12 -10.64 -26.73
N GLY A 168 -2.07 -9.62 -25.87
CA GLY A 168 -3.15 -8.62 -25.72
C GLY A 168 -4.44 -9.17 -25.10
N GLN A 169 -4.45 -10.43 -24.64
CA GLN A 169 -5.61 -11.07 -24.04
C GLN A 169 -5.39 -11.31 -22.56
N LEU A 170 -6.34 -10.92 -21.73
CA LEU A 170 -6.38 -11.22 -20.30
C LEU A 170 -7.28 -12.43 -20.05
N LYS A 171 -6.75 -13.43 -19.36
CA LYS A 171 -7.55 -14.52 -18.81
C LYS A 171 -7.89 -14.20 -17.37
N VAL A 172 -9.18 -14.10 -17.08
CA VAL A 172 -9.69 -13.84 -15.72
C VAL A 172 -10.32 -15.12 -15.18
N ASN A 173 -9.83 -15.60 -14.04
CA ASN A 173 -10.46 -16.73 -13.34
C ASN A 173 -11.47 -16.14 -12.35
N VAL A 174 -12.75 -16.35 -12.61
CA VAL A 174 -13.84 -15.87 -11.76
C VAL A 174 -14.36 -17.00 -10.86
N PRO A 175 -14.84 -16.72 -9.65
CA PRO A 175 -15.53 -17.70 -8.81
C PRO A 175 -16.73 -18.32 -9.54
N GLN A 176 -17.07 -19.57 -9.23
CA GLN A 176 -18.22 -20.23 -9.82
C GLN A 176 -19.51 -19.47 -9.48
N GLY A 177 -20.35 -19.28 -10.49
CA GLY A 177 -21.60 -18.51 -10.37
C GLY A 177 -21.46 -17.00 -10.53
N THR A 178 -20.23 -16.49 -10.76
CA THR A 178 -20.04 -15.06 -11.09
C THR A 178 -20.55 -14.78 -12.50
N VAL A 179 -21.40 -13.75 -12.61
CA VAL A 179 -21.83 -13.17 -13.87
C VAL A 179 -21.17 -11.81 -14.02
N ILE A 180 -20.50 -11.56 -15.13
CA ILE A 180 -19.92 -10.25 -15.47
C ILE A 180 -20.78 -9.62 -16.55
N ASP A 181 -21.54 -8.59 -16.19
CA ASP A 181 -22.41 -7.89 -17.13
C ASP A 181 -21.62 -6.93 -18.02
N GLN A 182 -20.64 -6.23 -17.43
CA GLN A 182 -19.87 -5.21 -18.14
C GLN A 182 -18.45 -5.08 -17.56
N CYS A 183 -17.49 -4.79 -18.43
CA CYS A 183 -16.14 -4.38 -18.05
C CYS A 183 -15.78 -3.12 -18.84
N VAL A 184 -15.47 -2.03 -18.13
CA VAL A 184 -15.14 -0.72 -18.70
C VAL A 184 -13.78 -0.25 -18.23
N PRO A 185 -12.89 0.25 -19.12
CA PRO A 185 -11.62 0.84 -18.70
C PRO A 185 -11.85 2.20 -18.01
N LEU A 186 -11.22 2.44 -16.85
CA LEU A 186 -11.26 3.75 -16.17
C LEU A 186 -10.56 4.85 -16.96
N ASN A 187 -9.52 4.49 -17.69
CA ASN A 187 -8.67 5.40 -18.44
C ASN A 187 -9.13 5.70 -19.87
N SER A 188 -10.36 5.32 -20.20
CA SER A 188 -10.99 5.64 -21.50
C SER A 188 -11.95 6.84 -21.45
N LYS A 189 -11.96 7.55 -20.31
CA LYS A 189 -12.76 8.77 -20.10
C LYS A 189 -11.99 10.01 -20.54
#